data_7b70035987e710bf91006cbf70b4d2b2
#
_entry.id   7b70035987e710bf91006cbf70b4d2b2
#
_cell.length_a   1.000
_cell.length_b   1.000
_cell.length_c   1.000
_cell.angle_alpha   90.00
_cell.angle_beta   90.00
_cell.angle_gamma   90.00
#
_symmetry.space_group_name_H-M   'P 1'
#
loop_
_entity.id
_entity.type
_entity.pdbx_description
1 polymer ?
#
loop_
_entity_poly.entity_id
_entity_poly.type
_entity_poly.pdbx_seq_one_letter_code
_entity_poly.pdbx_strand_id
1 'polypeptide(L)'
;MKAIIYHEFGETDVLKYEEVSNPEPGPGEVLVEVKSSSINFVDLRLRSGKSPRPVPLPHIGGVDVAGIVCEKSDDVSDVEIGQRVIVMPAVRSDRGLEIVGVNLHGGFAEYVKIPSSNVVAIPEGLSFDDAATIPTCYVTAWYGFCERGNIGKGETVLVHAAGSGTGSAAIQVAKLFDSFVIATAGSDEKLEKAKEIGADVTINYNSSDLGEELKQVTKEHKINMIFDPVGASVWKENTQYLAPGGKLLLIGVAGGGATEAALGPLIMKDLSVLGVTVFNARAEHFEKVAQLAGEGTLKPSIHSRFHLSEAAAAQKILEDRQQFGKVILNP
;
A
#
# COMPACT_ATOMS: atom_id res chain seq x y z
N MET A 1 20.74 10.38 -14.63
CA MET A 1 19.86 9.21 -14.47
C MET A 1 18.59 9.35 -15.31
N LYS A 2 18.01 8.23 -15.70
CA LYS A 2 16.67 8.22 -16.28
C LYS A 2 15.61 8.23 -15.17
N ALA A 3 14.50 8.98 -15.38
CA ALA A 3 13.40 9.08 -14.47
C ALA A 3 12.08 9.34 -15.18
N ILE A 4 10.97 8.97 -14.52
CA ILE A 4 9.64 9.44 -14.89
C ILE A 4 9.36 10.72 -14.11
N ILE A 5 9.35 11.82 -14.82
CA ILE A 5 9.12 13.16 -14.28
C ILE A 5 7.87 13.78 -14.90
N TYR A 6 7.15 14.57 -14.14
CA TYR A 6 6.06 15.41 -14.66
C TYR A 6 6.26 16.85 -14.22
N HIS A 7 6.03 17.76 -15.18
CA HIS A 7 6.24 19.21 -15.04
C HIS A 7 4.94 19.96 -14.72
N GLU A 8 3.80 19.28 -14.92
CA GLU A 8 2.45 19.77 -14.66
C GLU A 8 1.55 18.62 -14.22
N PHE A 9 0.43 18.93 -13.59
CA PHE A 9 -0.59 17.94 -13.27
C PHE A 9 -1.44 17.59 -14.49
N GLY A 10 -1.84 16.32 -14.61
CA GLY A 10 -2.66 15.88 -15.73
C GLY A 10 -2.93 14.39 -15.76
N GLU A 11 -3.31 13.90 -16.92
CA GLU A 11 -3.51 12.48 -17.21
C GLU A 11 -2.14 11.78 -17.43
N THR A 12 -2.13 10.53 -17.85
CA THR A 12 -0.87 9.75 -17.99
C THR A 12 0.11 10.31 -18.99
N ASP A 13 -0.32 11.17 -19.92
CA ASP A 13 0.52 11.81 -20.94
C ASP A 13 1.49 12.86 -20.39
N VAL A 14 1.27 13.35 -19.16
CA VAL A 14 2.23 14.26 -18.49
C VAL A 14 3.47 13.53 -17.97
N LEU A 15 3.43 12.20 -17.86
CA LEU A 15 4.58 11.38 -17.44
C LEU A 15 5.63 11.33 -18.55
N LYS A 16 6.81 11.90 -18.29
CA LYS A 16 7.90 11.96 -19.25
C LYS A 16 9.08 11.11 -18.78
N TYR A 17 9.59 10.25 -19.65
CA TYR A 17 10.83 9.50 -19.42
C TYR A 17 12.00 10.35 -19.87
N GLU A 18 12.64 11.04 -18.95
CA GLU A 18 13.68 12.04 -19.21
C GLU A 18 15.00 11.69 -18.53
N GLU A 19 16.05 12.35 -18.99
CA GLU A 19 17.34 12.33 -18.34
C GLU A 19 17.45 13.53 -17.39
N VAL A 20 17.72 13.26 -16.13
CA VAL A 20 17.87 14.26 -15.07
C VAL A 20 19.21 14.04 -14.33
N SER A 21 19.65 15.04 -13.58
CA SER A 21 20.86 14.92 -12.77
C SER A 21 20.72 13.81 -11.72
N ASN A 22 21.78 13.07 -11.47
CA ASN A 22 21.81 12.12 -10.36
C ASN A 22 21.69 12.89 -9.04
N PRO A 23 20.90 12.40 -8.08
CA PRO A 23 20.92 12.96 -6.73
C PRO A 23 22.23 12.61 -6.03
N GLU A 24 22.79 13.54 -5.28
CA GLU A 24 23.99 13.34 -4.44
C GLU A 24 23.53 13.20 -2.98
N PRO A 25 23.99 12.15 -2.25
CA PRO A 25 23.66 11.98 -0.86
C PRO A 25 24.30 13.08 -0.01
N GLY A 26 23.48 13.79 0.79
CA GLY A 26 23.94 14.73 1.80
C GLY A 26 24.31 14.03 3.11
N PRO A 27 24.68 14.81 4.17
CA PRO A 27 24.98 14.23 5.48
C PRO A 27 23.85 13.33 6.01
N GLY A 28 24.21 12.12 6.47
CA GLY A 28 23.27 11.12 6.96
C GLY A 28 22.46 10.39 5.89
N GLU A 29 22.70 10.67 4.59
CA GLU A 29 21.96 10.08 3.48
C GLU A 29 22.75 8.98 2.76
N VAL A 30 21.99 8.11 2.11
CA VAL A 30 22.48 7.10 1.16
C VAL A 30 21.84 7.30 -0.20
N LEU A 31 22.54 6.89 -1.25
CA LEU A 31 22.01 6.76 -2.60
C LEU A 31 21.64 5.30 -2.86
N VAL A 32 20.39 5.07 -3.22
CA VAL A 32 19.89 3.75 -3.57
C VAL A 32 19.72 3.66 -5.08
N GLU A 33 20.42 2.71 -5.71
CA GLU A 33 20.16 2.28 -7.07
C GLU A 33 18.85 1.49 -7.07
N VAL A 34 17.81 2.03 -7.68
CA VAL A 34 16.47 1.42 -7.73
C VAL A 34 16.52 0.19 -8.63
N LYS A 35 16.09 -0.94 -8.11
CA LYS A 35 15.95 -2.19 -8.86
C LYS A 35 14.51 -2.50 -9.16
N SER A 36 13.60 -2.02 -8.30
CA SER A 36 12.16 -2.17 -8.48
C SER A 36 11.42 -1.07 -7.71
N SER A 37 10.38 -0.56 -8.32
CA SER A 37 9.40 0.35 -7.70
C SER A 37 8.00 -0.16 -7.99
N SER A 38 7.02 0.18 -7.17
CA SER A 38 5.65 -0.27 -7.42
C SER A 38 4.65 0.87 -7.40
N ILE A 39 3.64 0.80 -8.28
CA ILE A 39 2.64 1.85 -8.45
C ILE A 39 1.55 1.72 -7.38
N ASN A 40 1.14 2.85 -6.84
CA ASN A 40 0.07 3.00 -5.86
C ASN A 40 -1.01 3.94 -6.36
N PHE A 41 -2.21 3.84 -5.80
CA PHE A 41 -3.30 4.76 -6.10
C PHE A 41 -2.95 6.21 -5.73
N VAL A 42 -2.10 6.43 -4.75
CA VAL A 42 -1.58 7.76 -4.38
C VAL A 42 -0.78 8.40 -5.51
N ASP A 43 0.02 7.65 -6.26
CA ASP A 43 0.80 8.17 -7.39
C ASP A 43 -0.10 8.77 -8.48
N LEU A 44 -1.24 8.11 -8.76
CA LEU A 44 -2.24 8.60 -9.70
C LEU A 44 -2.88 9.93 -9.23
N ARG A 45 -3.17 10.02 -7.93
CA ARG A 45 -3.74 11.23 -7.33
C ARG A 45 -2.77 12.40 -7.31
N LEU A 46 -1.49 12.12 -7.04
CA LEU A 46 -0.42 13.13 -7.06
C LEU A 46 -0.27 13.69 -8.47
N ARG A 47 -0.08 12.81 -9.46
CA ARG A 47 0.04 13.19 -10.86
C ARG A 47 -1.15 14.03 -11.35
N SER A 48 -2.38 13.63 -11.00
CA SER A 48 -3.60 14.33 -11.42
C SER A 48 -3.92 15.61 -10.63
N GLY A 49 -3.05 16.04 -9.70
CA GLY A 49 -3.27 17.22 -8.86
C GLY A 49 -4.37 17.07 -7.80
N LYS A 50 -4.87 15.86 -7.58
CA LYS A 50 -5.94 15.57 -6.60
C LYS A 50 -5.41 15.20 -5.20
N SER A 51 -4.14 15.51 -4.92
CA SER A 51 -3.54 15.31 -3.62
C SER A 51 -3.94 16.41 -2.65
N PRO A 52 -4.25 16.09 -1.38
CA PRO A 52 -4.46 17.10 -0.35
C PRO A 52 -3.15 17.76 0.13
N ARG A 53 -1.99 17.21 -0.26
CA ARG A 53 -0.66 17.74 0.07
C ARG A 53 -0.06 18.44 -1.15
N PRO A 54 0.67 19.54 -0.94
CA PRO A 54 1.43 20.16 -2.02
C PRO A 54 2.45 19.18 -2.61
N VAL A 55 2.52 19.14 -3.93
CA VAL A 55 3.52 18.37 -4.69
C VAL A 55 4.41 19.39 -5.40
N PRO A 56 5.72 19.40 -5.14
CA PRO A 56 6.62 20.28 -5.88
C PRO A 56 6.70 19.86 -7.35
N LEU A 57 6.73 20.81 -8.27
CA LEU A 57 6.93 20.55 -9.69
C LEU A 57 8.24 21.20 -10.15
N PRO A 58 9.02 20.55 -11.03
CA PRO A 58 8.81 19.21 -11.58
C PRO A 58 8.97 18.12 -10.53
N HIS A 59 8.28 16.98 -10.70
CA HIS A 59 8.25 15.93 -9.68
C HIS A 59 8.49 14.52 -10.25
N ILE A 60 9.21 13.70 -9.49
CA ILE A 60 9.40 12.27 -9.71
C ILE A 60 8.58 11.53 -8.66
N GLY A 61 7.56 10.78 -9.08
CA GLY A 61 6.71 9.95 -8.20
C GLY A 61 7.38 8.65 -7.77
N GLY A 62 6.58 7.75 -7.17
CA GLY A 62 7.03 6.43 -6.74
C GLY A 62 7.34 6.36 -5.25
N VAL A 63 6.34 5.96 -4.47
CA VAL A 63 6.43 5.85 -3.00
C VAL A 63 7.16 4.57 -2.56
N ASP A 64 6.95 3.49 -3.30
CA ASP A 64 7.53 2.16 -2.99
C ASP A 64 8.83 1.94 -3.75
N VAL A 65 9.90 1.64 -3.03
CA VAL A 65 11.24 1.44 -3.60
C VAL A 65 11.95 0.24 -2.96
N ALA A 66 12.55 -0.59 -3.80
CA ALA A 66 13.52 -1.61 -3.43
C ALA A 66 14.75 -1.50 -4.32
N GLY A 67 15.94 -1.59 -3.75
CA GLY A 67 17.17 -1.39 -4.49
C GLY A 67 18.44 -1.77 -3.74
N ILE A 68 19.55 -1.23 -4.21
CA ILE A 68 20.88 -1.47 -3.65
C ILE A 68 21.52 -0.13 -3.27
N VAL A 69 22.05 -0.04 -2.07
CA VAL A 69 22.85 1.13 -1.66
C VAL A 69 24.12 1.19 -2.49
N CYS A 70 24.27 2.23 -3.31
CA CYS A 70 25.42 2.40 -4.20
C CYS A 70 26.40 3.50 -3.76
N GLU A 71 25.92 4.47 -2.97
CA GLU A 71 26.74 5.52 -2.36
C GLU A 71 26.20 5.84 -0.95
N LYS A 72 27.07 6.35 -0.08
CA LYS A 72 26.68 6.86 1.25
C LYS A 72 27.58 8.02 1.63
N SER A 73 27.06 8.94 2.46
CA SER A 73 27.89 9.99 3.03
C SER A 73 28.88 9.43 4.08
N ASP A 74 29.98 10.12 4.33
CA ASP A 74 31.07 9.65 5.20
C ASP A 74 30.64 9.43 6.67
N ASP A 75 29.59 10.09 7.11
CA ASP A 75 29.03 10.00 8.46
C ASP A 75 28.03 8.83 8.64
N VAL A 76 27.68 8.10 7.58
CA VAL A 76 26.83 6.92 7.65
C VAL A 76 27.65 5.65 7.94
N SER A 77 27.40 5.01 9.07
CA SER A 77 28.10 3.80 9.51
C SER A 77 27.21 2.56 9.66
N ASP A 78 25.90 2.71 9.63
CA ASP A 78 24.88 1.70 9.90
C ASP A 78 24.36 0.99 8.65
N VAL A 79 24.79 1.45 7.44
CA VAL A 79 24.41 0.89 6.15
C VAL A 79 25.65 0.67 5.30
N GLU A 80 25.72 -0.45 4.56
CA GLU A 80 26.86 -0.79 3.72
C GLU A 80 26.55 -0.60 2.22
N ILE A 81 27.59 -0.19 1.44
CA ILE A 81 27.51 -0.18 -0.02
C ILE A 81 27.33 -1.63 -0.51
N GLY A 82 26.40 -1.85 -1.44
CA GLY A 82 26.00 -3.17 -1.92
C GLY A 82 24.86 -3.79 -1.11
N GLN A 83 24.44 -3.19 0.00
CA GLN A 83 23.30 -3.67 0.79
C GLN A 83 22.00 -3.57 0.02
N ARG A 84 21.23 -4.67 -0.01
CA ARG A 84 19.89 -4.72 -0.60
C ARG A 84 18.89 -4.14 0.39
N VAL A 85 18.09 -3.18 -0.04
CA VAL A 85 17.22 -2.41 0.87
C VAL A 85 15.82 -2.15 0.33
N ILE A 86 14.86 -2.08 1.26
CA ILE A 86 13.54 -1.47 1.08
C ILE A 86 13.62 -0.06 1.64
N VAL A 87 13.06 0.93 0.94
CA VAL A 87 12.95 2.30 1.40
C VAL A 87 11.67 2.47 2.23
N MET A 88 11.79 2.95 3.44
CA MET A 88 10.67 3.43 4.25
C MET A 88 10.27 4.82 3.77
N PRO A 89 9.04 5.04 3.28
CA PRO A 89 8.71 6.27 2.56
C PRO A 89 8.57 7.51 3.46
N ALA A 90 8.37 7.34 4.76
CA ALA A 90 8.14 8.43 5.69
C ALA A 90 9.44 8.94 6.31
N VAL A 91 9.92 10.09 5.87
CA VAL A 91 11.11 10.78 6.41
C VAL A 91 10.66 11.80 7.45
N ARG A 92 11.17 11.68 8.67
CA ARG A 92 10.90 12.61 9.78
C ARG A 92 12.11 13.44 10.08
N SER A 93 11.97 14.76 10.00
CA SER A 93 13.01 15.72 10.28
C SER A 93 12.44 16.89 11.07
N ASP A 94 13.29 17.87 11.42
CA ASP A 94 12.87 19.13 12.04
C ASP A 94 11.90 19.94 11.14
N ARG A 95 11.88 19.65 9.84
CA ARG A 95 10.92 20.22 8.86
C ARG A 95 9.56 19.53 8.89
N GLY A 96 9.41 18.47 9.66
CA GLY A 96 8.20 17.68 9.80
C GLY A 96 8.24 16.36 9.03
N LEU A 97 7.06 15.91 8.56
CA LEU A 97 6.91 14.68 7.79
C LEU A 97 7.05 14.95 6.30
N GLU A 98 8.12 14.45 5.71
CA GLU A 98 8.34 14.39 4.28
C GLU A 98 8.12 12.94 3.80
N ILE A 99 7.67 12.75 2.55
CA ILE A 99 7.32 11.42 2.04
C ILE A 99 7.93 11.27 0.65
N VAL A 100 8.69 10.20 0.47
CA VAL A 100 9.27 9.78 -0.82
C VAL A 100 8.15 9.61 -1.85
N GLY A 101 8.34 10.16 -3.03
CA GLY A 101 7.35 10.13 -4.12
C GLY A 101 6.15 11.06 -3.93
N VAL A 102 6.07 11.83 -2.82
CA VAL A 102 4.96 12.77 -2.55
C VAL A 102 5.46 14.22 -2.51
N ASN A 103 6.31 14.57 -1.57
CA ASN A 103 6.94 15.90 -1.46
C ASN A 103 8.47 15.83 -1.48
N LEU A 104 9.04 14.62 -1.50
CA LEU A 104 10.39 14.31 -1.96
C LEU A 104 10.29 13.56 -3.29
N HIS A 105 11.34 13.64 -4.12
CA HIS A 105 11.44 12.79 -5.30
C HIS A 105 11.43 11.32 -4.93
N GLY A 106 10.77 10.50 -5.74
CA GLY A 106 10.51 9.10 -5.47
C GLY A 106 11.27 8.13 -6.38
N GLY A 107 10.83 6.88 -6.34
CA GLY A 107 11.50 5.74 -6.96
C GLY A 107 11.12 5.46 -8.42
N PHE A 108 10.37 6.33 -9.09
CA PHE A 108 10.20 6.20 -10.56
C PHE A 108 11.42 6.78 -11.29
N ALA A 109 12.60 6.31 -10.90
CA ALA A 109 13.92 6.73 -11.36
C ALA A 109 14.95 5.62 -11.17
N GLU A 110 16.11 5.74 -11.80
CA GLU A 110 17.23 4.81 -11.58
C GLU A 110 17.86 4.94 -10.19
N TYR A 111 17.76 6.12 -9.56
CA TYR A 111 18.34 6.37 -8.24
C TYR A 111 17.40 7.22 -7.38
N VAL A 112 17.42 6.95 -6.09
CA VAL A 112 16.76 7.79 -5.06
C VAL A 112 17.70 7.99 -3.88
N LYS A 113 17.76 9.20 -3.34
CA LYS A 113 18.50 9.48 -2.11
C LYS A 113 17.56 9.54 -0.92
N ILE A 114 18.01 9.03 0.22
CA ILE A 114 17.20 8.90 1.43
C ILE A 114 18.10 8.91 2.68
N PRO A 115 17.64 9.40 3.84
CA PRO A 115 18.36 9.17 5.09
C PRO A 115 18.65 7.70 5.35
N SER A 116 19.84 7.36 5.85
CA SER A 116 20.24 5.96 6.15
C SER A 116 19.27 5.29 7.12
N SER A 117 18.67 6.03 8.04
CA SER A 117 17.63 5.55 8.95
C SER A 117 16.32 5.14 8.29
N ASN A 118 16.14 5.45 7.00
CA ASN A 118 14.94 5.13 6.23
C ASN A 118 15.11 3.92 5.30
N VAL A 119 16.14 3.10 5.51
CA VAL A 119 16.30 1.85 4.77
C VAL A 119 16.23 0.64 5.71
N VAL A 120 15.63 -0.44 5.21
CA VAL A 120 15.54 -1.74 5.87
C VAL A 120 16.12 -2.80 4.95
N ALA A 121 16.92 -3.71 5.50
CA ALA A 121 17.54 -4.78 4.72
C ALA A 121 16.50 -5.71 4.07
N ILE A 122 16.71 -6.08 2.81
CA ILE A 122 15.94 -7.11 2.13
C ILE A 122 16.53 -8.48 2.53
N PRO A 123 15.73 -9.39 3.11
CA PRO A 123 16.18 -10.74 3.45
C PRO A 123 16.69 -11.52 2.23
N GLU A 124 17.58 -12.47 2.48
CA GLU A 124 17.99 -13.42 1.45
C GLU A 124 16.78 -14.19 0.91
N GLY A 125 16.74 -14.41 -0.41
CA GLY A 125 15.62 -15.09 -1.08
C GLY A 125 14.45 -14.21 -1.48
N LEU A 126 14.29 -12.99 -0.94
CA LEU A 126 13.25 -12.06 -1.37
C LEU A 126 13.72 -11.29 -2.62
N SER A 127 12.94 -11.31 -3.70
CA SER A 127 13.24 -10.54 -4.91
C SER A 127 13.06 -9.03 -4.70
N PHE A 128 13.66 -8.18 -5.55
CA PHE A 128 13.40 -6.73 -5.50
C PHE A 128 11.96 -6.38 -5.85
N ASP A 129 11.34 -7.12 -6.77
CA ASP A 129 9.95 -6.91 -7.15
C ASP A 129 9.00 -7.19 -5.97
N ASP A 130 9.20 -8.31 -5.27
CA ASP A 130 8.41 -8.63 -4.09
C ASP A 130 8.68 -7.60 -2.97
N ALA A 131 9.94 -7.22 -2.76
CA ALA A 131 10.31 -6.22 -1.78
C ALA A 131 9.67 -4.85 -2.05
N ALA A 132 9.58 -4.44 -3.33
CA ALA A 132 8.92 -3.19 -3.72
C ALA A 132 7.40 -3.20 -3.48
N THR A 133 6.76 -4.35 -3.24
CA THR A 133 5.33 -4.40 -2.88
C THR A 133 5.08 -4.13 -1.40
N ILE A 134 6.10 -4.25 -0.57
CA ILE A 134 6.00 -4.27 0.90
C ILE A 134 5.58 -2.92 1.50
N PRO A 135 6.23 -1.78 1.16
CA PRO A 135 6.10 -0.56 1.95
C PRO A 135 4.65 -0.10 2.12
N THR A 136 3.95 0.19 1.04
CA THR A 136 2.59 0.73 1.14
C THR A 136 1.51 -0.33 1.32
N CYS A 137 1.70 -1.56 0.84
CA CYS A 137 0.64 -2.56 0.90
C CYS A 137 0.72 -3.47 2.13
N TYR A 138 1.79 -4.24 2.24
CA TYR A 138 1.91 -5.22 3.33
C TYR A 138 2.15 -4.58 4.69
N VAL A 139 2.97 -3.50 4.74
CA VAL A 139 3.17 -2.77 6.01
C VAL A 139 1.90 -2.05 6.43
N THR A 140 1.09 -1.50 5.50
CA THR A 140 -0.22 -0.94 5.85
C THR A 140 -1.15 -1.99 6.45
N ALA A 141 -1.21 -3.18 5.84
CA ALA A 141 -2.04 -4.28 6.36
C ALA A 141 -1.56 -4.73 7.74
N TRP A 142 -0.25 -4.97 7.89
CA TRP A 142 0.36 -5.34 9.17
C TRP A 142 0.11 -4.29 10.25
N TYR A 143 0.45 -3.03 9.99
CA TYR A 143 0.26 -1.91 10.92
C TYR A 143 -1.22 -1.72 11.27
N GLY A 144 -2.10 -1.84 10.27
CA GLY A 144 -3.54 -1.74 10.46
C GLY A 144 -4.07 -2.82 11.40
N PHE A 145 -3.75 -4.07 11.15
CA PHE A 145 -4.25 -5.20 11.96
C PHE A 145 -3.58 -5.28 13.32
N CYS A 146 -2.24 -5.21 13.38
CA CYS A 146 -1.51 -5.45 14.62
C CYS A 146 -1.53 -4.23 15.56
N GLU A 147 -1.14 -3.06 15.05
CA GLU A 147 -0.96 -1.87 15.91
C GLU A 147 -2.27 -1.09 16.12
N ARG A 148 -3.06 -0.92 15.05
CA ARG A 148 -4.28 -0.13 15.15
C ARG A 148 -5.49 -0.95 15.57
N GLY A 149 -5.63 -2.12 14.95
CA GLY A 149 -6.73 -3.03 15.15
C GLY A 149 -6.57 -3.95 16.36
N ASN A 150 -5.35 -4.28 16.75
CA ASN A 150 -5.05 -5.30 17.75
C ASN A 150 -5.83 -6.58 17.46
N ILE A 151 -5.58 -7.15 16.28
CA ILE A 151 -6.30 -8.34 15.77
C ILE A 151 -6.10 -9.54 16.67
N GLY A 152 -7.21 -10.20 17.03
CA GLY A 152 -7.21 -11.44 17.78
C GLY A 152 -7.18 -12.67 16.89
N LYS A 153 -6.73 -13.79 17.45
CA LYS A 153 -6.74 -15.07 16.75
C LYS A 153 -8.18 -15.53 16.46
N GLY A 154 -8.44 -15.94 15.21
CA GLY A 154 -9.75 -16.47 14.80
C GLY A 154 -10.84 -15.42 14.58
N GLU A 155 -10.51 -14.12 14.61
CA GLU A 155 -11.47 -13.07 14.30
C GLU A 155 -11.96 -13.14 12.84
N THR A 156 -13.21 -12.74 12.62
CA THR A 156 -13.73 -12.57 11.25
C THR A 156 -13.38 -11.18 10.73
N VAL A 157 -12.73 -11.14 9.57
CA VAL A 157 -12.26 -9.93 8.92
C VAL A 157 -12.94 -9.75 7.57
N LEU A 158 -13.57 -8.59 7.33
CA LEU A 158 -14.01 -8.18 6.00
C LEU A 158 -12.93 -7.33 5.34
N VAL A 159 -12.50 -7.72 4.14
CA VAL A 159 -11.51 -7.00 3.33
C VAL A 159 -12.18 -6.47 2.08
N HIS A 160 -12.30 -5.14 1.96
CA HIS A 160 -12.77 -4.50 0.74
C HIS A 160 -11.66 -4.37 -0.30
N ALA A 161 -12.05 -4.30 -1.59
CA ALA A 161 -11.15 -4.14 -2.73
C ALA A 161 -10.03 -5.21 -2.76
N ALA A 162 -10.39 -6.48 -2.60
CA ALA A 162 -9.48 -7.63 -2.54
C ALA A 162 -8.50 -7.71 -3.72
N GLY A 163 -8.87 -7.21 -4.90
CA GLY A 163 -7.99 -7.16 -6.08
C GLY A 163 -6.94 -6.04 -6.04
N SER A 164 -6.98 -5.13 -5.08
CA SER A 164 -5.93 -4.12 -4.91
C SER A 164 -4.68 -4.71 -4.24
N GLY A 165 -3.54 -4.03 -4.40
CA GLY A 165 -2.32 -4.42 -3.69
C GLY A 165 -2.51 -4.48 -2.18
N THR A 166 -3.21 -3.48 -1.61
CA THR A 166 -3.45 -3.43 -0.15
C THR A 166 -4.48 -4.47 0.29
N GLY A 167 -5.53 -4.71 -0.51
CA GLY A 167 -6.55 -5.73 -0.21
C GLY A 167 -5.98 -7.15 -0.27
N SER A 168 -5.17 -7.47 -1.30
CA SER A 168 -4.53 -8.79 -1.40
C SER A 168 -3.52 -9.03 -0.27
N ALA A 169 -2.80 -7.98 0.16
CA ALA A 169 -1.93 -8.04 1.34
C ALA A 169 -2.74 -8.25 2.63
N ALA A 170 -3.87 -7.55 2.79
CA ALA A 170 -4.71 -7.66 3.97
C ALA A 170 -5.28 -9.07 4.16
N ILE A 171 -5.72 -9.74 3.09
CA ILE A 171 -6.17 -11.14 3.15
C ILE A 171 -5.07 -12.02 3.73
N GLN A 172 -3.87 -11.95 3.17
CA GLN A 172 -2.76 -12.79 3.61
C GLN A 172 -2.34 -12.48 5.06
N VAL A 173 -2.25 -11.21 5.44
CA VAL A 173 -1.91 -10.82 6.82
C VAL A 173 -2.97 -11.28 7.81
N ALA A 174 -4.27 -11.14 7.51
CA ALA A 174 -5.35 -11.64 8.36
C ALA A 174 -5.26 -13.17 8.58
N LYS A 175 -4.88 -13.93 7.54
CA LYS A 175 -4.70 -15.40 7.64
C LYS A 175 -3.57 -15.80 8.59
N LEU A 176 -2.58 -14.94 8.87
CA LEU A 176 -1.55 -15.22 9.89
C LEU A 176 -2.14 -15.31 11.31
N PHE A 177 -3.32 -14.76 11.51
CA PHE A 177 -4.06 -14.78 12.78
C PHE A 177 -5.21 -15.81 12.78
N ASP A 178 -5.18 -16.78 11.86
CA ASP A 178 -6.24 -17.78 11.67
C ASP A 178 -7.63 -17.15 11.44
N SER A 179 -7.68 -15.93 10.91
CA SER A 179 -8.95 -15.20 10.70
C SER A 179 -9.82 -15.86 9.63
N PHE A 180 -11.14 -15.80 9.84
CA PHE A 180 -12.10 -16.03 8.77
C PHE A 180 -12.21 -14.77 7.91
N VAL A 181 -11.86 -14.86 6.64
CA VAL A 181 -11.73 -13.71 5.74
C VAL A 181 -12.86 -13.66 4.73
N ILE A 182 -13.65 -12.58 4.80
CA ILE A 182 -14.64 -12.21 3.79
C ILE A 182 -13.99 -11.17 2.86
N ALA A 183 -13.97 -11.41 1.55
CA ALA A 183 -13.32 -10.52 0.59
C ALA A 183 -14.31 -9.98 -0.45
N THR A 184 -14.24 -8.69 -0.78
CA THR A 184 -15.09 -8.09 -1.81
C THR A 184 -14.28 -7.58 -3.00
N ALA A 185 -14.75 -7.83 -4.21
CA ALA A 185 -14.19 -7.28 -5.44
C ALA A 185 -15.28 -7.06 -6.50
N GLY A 186 -14.93 -6.41 -7.62
CA GLY A 186 -15.87 -6.11 -8.71
C GLY A 186 -15.85 -7.12 -9.86
N SER A 187 -15.13 -8.23 -9.76
CA SER A 187 -15.14 -9.29 -10.77
C SER A 187 -14.85 -10.65 -10.17
N ASP A 188 -15.45 -11.70 -10.77
CA ASP A 188 -15.27 -13.07 -10.31
C ASP A 188 -13.83 -13.54 -10.46
N GLU A 189 -13.10 -13.11 -11.51
CA GLU A 189 -11.67 -13.42 -11.69
C GLU A 189 -10.84 -12.95 -10.49
N LYS A 190 -11.08 -11.72 -9.98
CA LYS A 190 -10.39 -11.22 -8.80
C LYS A 190 -10.76 -11.96 -7.53
N LEU A 191 -12.00 -12.41 -7.44
CA LEU A 191 -12.49 -13.17 -6.30
C LEU A 191 -11.91 -14.58 -6.25
N GLU A 192 -11.73 -15.25 -7.40
CA GLU A 192 -11.03 -16.53 -7.44
C GLU A 192 -9.58 -16.39 -6.98
N LYS A 193 -8.86 -15.37 -7.46
CA LYS A 193 -7.50 -15.07 -6.96
C LYS A 193 -7.49 -14.72 -5.46
N ALA A 194 -8.54 -14.06 -4.95
CA ALA A 194 -8.66 -13.78 -3.52
C ALA A 194 -8.83 -15.07 -2.69
N LYS A 195 -9.58 -16.07 -3.19
CA LYS A 195 -9.68 -17.41 -2.57
C LYS A 195 -8.33 -18.12 -2.55
N GLU A 196 -7.58 -18.08 -3.66
CA GLU A 196 -6.24 -18.71 -3.76
C GLU A 196 -5.26 -18.17 -2.68
N ILE A 197 -5.40 -16.91 -2.27
CA ILE A 197 -4.56 -16.29 -1.24
C ILE A 197 -5.18 -16.30 0.16
N GLY A 198 -6.34 -16.99 0.34
CA GLY A 198 -6.88 -17.30 1.65
C GLY A 198 -8.23 -16.67 2.02
N ALA A 199 -8.96 -16.05 1.10
CA ALA A 199 -10.32 -15.61 1.40
C ALA A 199 -11.26 -16.81 1.52
N ASP A 200 -12.03 -16.88 2.62
CA ASP A 200 -12.96 -17.97 2.92
C ASP A 200 -14.32 -17.76 2.22
N VAL A 201 -14.78 -16.50 2.18
CA VAL A 201 -16.00 -16.07 1.49
C VAL A 201 -15.69 -14.89 0.57
N THR A 202 -16.29 -14.87 -0.61
CA THR A 202 -16.08 -13.79 -1.59
C THR A 202 -17.40 -13.21 -2.06
N ILE A 203 -17.47 -11.89 -2.23
CA ILE A 203 -18.67 -11.15 -2.66
C ILE A 203 -18.32 -10.27 -3.85
N ASN A 204 -19.02 -10.47 -4.97
CA ASN A 204 -18.92 -9.62 -6.16
C ASN A 204 -19.98 -8.52 -6.07
N TYR A 205 -19.56 -7.30 -5.69
CA TYR A 205 -20.46 -6.16 -5.54
C TYR A 205 -21.02 -5.60 -6.86
N ASN A 206 -20.57 -6.08 -8.02
CA ASN A 206 -21.14 -5.72 -9.33
C ASN A 206 -22.26 -6.66 -9.76
N SER A 207 -22.29 -7.89 -9.23
CA SER A 207 -23.31 -8.91 -9.59
C SER A 207 -24.33 -9.18 -8.48
N SER A 208 -24.05 -8.72 -7.24
CA SER A 208 -24.97 -8.90 -6.10
C SER A 208 -25.03 -7.63 -5.24
N ASP A 209 -26.08 -7.50 -4.43
CA ASP A 209 -26.20 -6.43 -3.43
C ASP A 209 -25.32 -6.75 -2.23
N LEU A 210 -24.33 -5.87 -1.98
CA LEU A 210 -23.35 -6.05 -0.91
C LEU A 210 -24.04 -6.18 0.47
N GLY A 211 -25.07 -5.39 0.71
CA GLY A 211 -25.80 -5.42 1.99
C GLY A 211 -26.52 -6.74 2.22
N GLU A 212 -27.21 -7.28 1.22
CA GLU A 212 -27.91 -8.57 1.36
C GLU A 212 -26.91 -9.74 1.50
N GLU A 213 -25.77 -9.71 0.79
CA GLU A 213 -24.71 -10.71 0.94
C GLU A 213 -24.10 -10.68 2.35
N LEU A 214 -23.75 -9.49 2.85
CA LEU A 214 -23.23 -9.34 4.21
C LEU A 214 -24.23 -9.77 5.26
N LYS A 215 -25.52 -9.49 5.06
CA LYS A 215 -26.60 -9.95 5.92
C LYS A 215 -26.71 -11.49 5.99
N GLN A 216 -26.42 -12.18 4.90
CA GLN A 216 -26.39 -13.65 4.91
C GLN A 216 -25.17 -14.17 5.67
N VAL A 217 -23.97 -13.66 5.32
CA VAL A 217 -22.71 -14.10 5.93
C VAL A 217 -22.70 -13.84 7.43
N THR A 218 -23.24 -12.70 7.88
CA THR A 218 -23.24 -12.31 9.31
C THR A 218 -24.21 -13.11 10.18
N LYS A 219 -25.03 -13.99 9.61
CA LYS A 219 -25.82 -14.96 10.40
C LYS A 219 -24.94 -16.00 11.08
N GLU A 220 -23.83 -16.36 10.46
CA GLU A 220 -22.90 -17.38 10.94
C GLU A 220 -21.56 -16.79 11.41
N HIS A 221 -21.09 -15.71 10.76
CA HIS A 221 -19.80 -15.09 10.99
C HIS A 221 -19.94 -13.63 11.40
N LYS A 222 -19.70 -13.33 12.68
CA LYS A 222 -19.74 -11.95 13.20
C LYS A 222 -18.48 -11.21 12.77
N ILE A 223 -18.62 -10.15 11.95
CA ILE A 223 -17.49 -9.35 11.48
C ILE A 223 -16.91 -8.54 12.65
N ASN A 224 -15.71 -8.92 13.09
CA ASN A 224 -14.99 -8.24 14.17
C ASN A 224 -14.20 -7.04 13.66
N MET A 225 -13.68 -7.12 12.44
CA MET A 225 -12.83 -6.08 11.86
C MET A 225 -13.09 -5.91 10.37
N ILE A 226 -13.04 -4.67 9.91
CA ILE A 226 -13.15 -4.33 8.48
C ILE A 226 -11.89 -3.60 8.06
N PHE A 227 -11.24 -4.07 6.98
CA PHE A 227 -10.14 -3.39 6.31
C PHE A 227 -10.68 -2.67 5.08
N ASP A 228 -10.72 -1.33 5.15
CA ASP A 228 -11.44 -0.50 4.19
C ASP A 228 -10.53 0.51 3.46
N PRO A 229 -10.08 0.21 2.22
CA PRO A 229 -9.42 1.17 1.34
C PRO A 229 -10.42 1.99 0.48
N VAL A 230 -11.73 1.76 0.63
CA VAL A 230 -12.79 2.31 -0.24
C VAL A 230 -13.40 3.59 0.35
N GLY A 231 -13.81 3.56 1.62
CA GLY A 231 -14.31 4.73 2.34
C GLY A 231 -15.80 4.99 2.12
N ALA A 232 -16.15 6.19 1.66
CA ALA A 232 -17.52 6.72 1.68
C ALA A 232 -18.59 5.79 1.10
N SER A 233 -18.31 5.14 -0.02
CA SER A 233 -19.32 4.34 -0.74
C SER A 233 -19.71 3.02 -0.05
N VAL A 234 -18.96 2.57 0.96
CA VAL A 234 -19.23 1.35 1.74
C VAL A 234 -19.45 1.63 3.23
N TRP A 235 -19.48 2.90 3.62
CA TRP A 235 -19.59 3.33 5.01
C TRP A 235 -20.83 2.78 5.71
N LYS A 236 -21.98 2.82 5.03
CA LYS A 236 -23.26 2.36 5.58
C LYS A 236 -23.21 0.87 5.92
N GLU A 237 -22.78 0.05 4.97
CA GLU A 237 -22.65 -1.39 5.12
C GLU A 237 -21.62 -1.72 6.20
N ASN A 238 -20.48 -1.04 6.23
CA ASN A 238 -19.45 -1.22 7.24
C ASN A 238 -20.00 -1.03 8.66
N THR A 239 -20.67 0.09 8.93
CA THR A 239 -21.21 0.38 10.26
C THR A 239 -22.42 -0.49 10.62
N GLN A 240 -23.18 -0.93 9.61
CA GLN A 240 -24.32 -1.81 9.79
C GLN A 240 -23.93 -3.24 10.14
N TYR A 241 -22.90 -3.81 9.50
CA TYR A 241 -22.56 -5.23 9.61
C TYR A 241 -21.40 -5.54 10.56
N LEU A 242 -20.65 -4.54 11.02
CA LEU A 242 -19.73 -4.74 12.15
C LEU A 242 -20.47 -5.26 13.37
N ALA A 243 -19.89 -6.26 14.02
CA ALA A 243 -20.38 -6.78 15.31
C ALA A 243 -20.21 -5.74 16.44
N PRO A 244 -20.91 -5.87 17.55
CA PRO A 244 -20.62 -5.06 18.75
C PRO A 244 -19.15 -5.16 19.17
N GLY A 245 -18.54 -4.01 19.47
CA GLY A 245 -17.10 -3.88 19.75
C GLY A 245 -16.20 -3.93 18.50
N GLY A 246 -16.80 -4.03 17.31
CA GLY A 246 -16.06 -4.17 16.04
C GLY A 246 -15.27 -2.93 15.65
N LYS A 247 -14.25 -3.13 14.81
CA LYS A 247 -13.29 -2.10 14.41
C LYS A 247 -13.29 -1.90 12.89
N LEU A 248 -13.47 -0.66 12.48
CA LEU A 248 -13.32 -0.23 11.08
C LEU A 248 -11.95 0.41 10.88
N LEU A 249 -11.08 -0.24 10.13
CA LEU A 249 -9.77 0.29 9.73
C LEU A 249 -9.92 1.05 8.42
N LEU A 250 -9.91 2.38 8.46
CA LEU A 250 -9.94 3.24 7.28
C LEU A 250 -8.53 3.43 6.74
N ILE A 251 -8.27 2.83 5.58
CA ILE A 251 -6.96 2.79 4.91
C ILE A 251 -6.90 3.80 3.77
N GLY A 252 -8.04 4.02 3.10
CA GLY A 252 -8.11 4.84 1.90
C GLY A 252 -9.50 5.38 1.62
N VAL A 253 -9.61 6.09 0.50
CA VAL A 253 -10.83 6.80 0.09
C VAL A 253 -11.10 6.62 -1.41
N ALA A 254 -10.85 5.43 -1.95
CA ALA A 254 -10.99 5.15 -3.39
C ALA A 254 -12.45 5.29 -3.89
N GLY A 255 -13.43 5.12 -3.00
CA GLY A 255 -14.87 5.29 -3.25
C GLY A 255 -15.46 6.59 -2.68
N GLY A 256 -14.60 7.52 -2.28
CA GLY A 256 -14.99 8.84 -1.76
C GLY A 256 -14.38 9.15 -0.39
N GLY A 257 -14.00 10.41 -0.18
CA GLY A 257 -13.34 10.89 1.04
C GLY A 257 -14.26 11.57 2.04
N ALA A 258 -15.56 11.72 1.74
CA ALA A 258 -16.53 12.35 2.62
C ALA A 258 -17.88 11.62 2.54
N THR A 259 -18.50 11.43 3.70
CA THR A 259 -19.83 10.80 3.82
C THR A 259 -20.57 11.36 5.03
N GLU A 260 -21.90 11.28 5.02
CA GLU A 260 -22.71 11.49 6.22
C GLU A 260 -22.67 10.24 7.09
N ALA A 261 -22.39 10.43 8.38
CA ALA A 261 -22.30 9.34 9.34
C ALA A 261 -23.54 9.26 10.21
N ALA A 262 -24.24 8.12 10.18
CA ALA A 262 -25.23 7.79 11.19
C ALA A 262 -24.50 7.41 12.49
N LEU A 263 -24.60 8.24 13.53
CA LEU A 263 -23.86 8.04 14.80
C LEU A 263 -24.46 6.95 15.69
N GLY A 264 -25.77 6.67 15.54
CA GLY A 264 -26.47 5.67 16.34
C GLY A 264 -25.81 4.28 16.35
N PRO A 265 -25.49 3.69 15.19
CA PRO A 265 -24.81 2.40 15.15
C PRO A 265 -23.42 2.40 15.84
N LEU A 266 -22.69 3.51 15.77
CA LEU A 266 -21.38 3.63 16.45
C LEU A 266 -21.54 3.54 17.96
N ILE A 267 -22.51 4.26 18.51
CA ILE A 267 -22.80 4.27 19.97
C ILE A 267 -23.38 2.93 20.41
N MET A 268 -24.43 2.46 19.73
CA MET A 268 -25.19 1.28 20.19
C MET A 268 -24.41 -0.02 20.12
N LYS A 269 -23.38 -0.08 19.25
CA LYS A 269 -22.52 -1.25 19.09
C LYS A 269 -21.11 -1.06 19.64
N ASP A 270 -20.80 0.08 20.26
CA ASP A 270 -19.44 0.40 20.74
C ASP A 270 -18.37 0.22 19.65
N LEU A 271 -18.64 0.77 18.45
CA LEU A 271 -17.75 0.61 17.30
C LEU A 271 -16.56 1.56 17.38
N SER A 272 -15.39 1.07 16.95
CA SER A 272 -14.19 1.88 16.78
C SER A 272 -13.95 2.17 15.29
N VAL A 273 -13.73 3.44 14.94
CA VAL A 273 -13.29 3.86 13.60
C VAL A 273 -11.87 4.36 13.69
N LEU A 274 -10.95 3.67 13.03
CA LEU A 274 -9.52 3.86 13.19
C LEU A 274 -8.88 4.23 11.84
N GLY A 275 -8.30 5.42 11.74
CA GLY A 275 -7.47 5.80 10.61
C GLY A 275 -6.15 5.03 10.62
N VAL A 276 -5.74 4.51 9.45
CA VAL A 276 -4.50 3.77 9.25
C VAL A 276 -3.68 4.42 8.16
N THR A 277 -2.45 4.76 8.46
CA THR A 277 -1.48 5.25 7.48
C THR A 277 -0.11 4.61 7.71
N VAL A 278 0.48 4.07 6.66
CA VAL A 278 1.82 3.48 6.69
C VAL A 278 2.89 4.48 7.14
N PHE A 279 2.65 5.77 6.96
CA PHE A 279 3.60 6.81 7.35
C PHE A 279 3.83 6.93 8.87
N ASN A 280 3.06 6.21 9.67
CA ASN A 280 3.28 6.05 11.11
C ASN A 280 3.91 4.69 11.48
N ALA A 281 4.13 3.81 10.49
CA ALA A 281 4.84 2.56 10.74
C ALA A 281 6.34 2.82 11.03
N ARG A 282 6.93 1.98 11.88
CA ARG A 282 8.34 2.03 12.29
C ARG A 282 9.13 0.94 11.56
N ALA A 283 10.46 1.02 11.59
CA ALA A 283 11.36 0.08 10.94
C ALA A 283 11.03 -1.40 11.26
N GLU A 284 10.73 -1.68 12.52
CA GLU A 284 10.37 -3.03 12.98
C GLU A 284 9.18 -3.65 12.24
N HIS A 285 8.21 -2.83 11.76
CA HIS A 285 7.09 -3.33 10.97
C HIS A 285 7.54 -3.72 9.56
N PHE A 286 8.44 -2.95 8.96
CA PHE A 286 9.01 -3.25 7.65
C PHE A 286 9.89 -4.49 7.72
N GLU A 287 10.75 -4.59 8.74
CA GLU A 287 11.62 -5.75 9.00
C GLU A 287 10.77 -7.01 9.18
N LYS A 288 9.73 -6.94 10.02
CA LYS A 288 8.85 -8.10 10.27
C LYS A 288 8.15 -8.57 9.01
N VAL A 289 7.59 -7.65 8.22
CA VAL A 289 6.91 -7.99 6.96
C VAL A 289 7.90 -8.53 5.93
N ALA A 290 9.08 -7.89 5.80
CA ALA A 290 10.13 -8.37 4.89
C ALA A 290 10.61 -9.77 5.27
N GLN A 291 10.79 -10.06 6.57
CA GLN A 291 11.12 -11.40 7.07
C GLN A 291 10.06 -12.42 6.66
N LEU A 292 8.77 -12.15 6.95
CA LEU A 292 7.67 -13.07 6.62
C LEU A 292 7.55 -13.32 5.10
N ALA A 293 7.85 -12.31 4.29
CA ALA A 293 7.90 -12.47 2.84
C ALA A 293 9.12 -13.28 2.38
N GLY A 294 10.30 -13.03 2.96
CA GLY A 294 11.51 -13.80 2.70
C GLY A 294 11.41 -15.29 3.08
N GLU A 295 10.68 -15.58 4.15
CA GLU A 295 10.34 -16.97 4.59
C GLU A 295 9.25 -17.62 3.71
N GLY A 296 8.65 -16.88 2.77
CA GLY A 296 7.54 -17.36 1.91
C GLY A 296 6.20 -17.51 2.62
N THR A 297 6.09 -17.02 3.86
CA THR A 297 4.82 -16.98 4.62
C THR A 297 3.84 -15.96 4.03
N LEU A 298 4.34 -14.78 3.66
CA LEU A 298 3.62 -13.83 2.83
C LEU A 298 4.14 -13.94 1.38
N LYS A 299 3.23 -14.03 0.44
CA LYS A 299 3.54 -14.17 -1.01
C LYS A 299 3.01 -12.96 -1.76
N PRO A 300 3.86 -11.96 -2.04
CA PRO A 300 3.43 -10.75 -2.73
C PRO A 300 2.72 -11.05 -4.05
N SER A 301 1.53 -10.44 -4.21
CA SER A 301 0.74 -10.58 -5.43
C SER A 301 1.18 -9.50 -6.43
N ILE A 302 1.82 -9.91 -7.52
CA ILE A 302 2.25 -9.02 -8.61
C ILE A 302 1.41 -9.31 -9.84
N HIS A 303 0.71 -8.28 -10.34
CA HIS A 303 -0.10 -8.36 -11.55
C HIS A 303 0.74 -8.35 -12.82
N SER A 304 1.66 -7.38 -12.92
CA SER A 304 2.47 -7.16 -14.11
C SER A 304 3.73 -6.37 -13.80
N ARG A 305 4.70 -6.47 -14.71
CA ARG A 305 5.99 -5.77 -14.67
C ARG A 305 6.14 -4.97 -15.95
N PHE A 306 6.63 -3.75 -15.83
CA PHE A 306 6.89 -2.84 -16.92
C PHE A 306 8.29 -2.24 -16.77
N HIS A 307 8.93 -1.92 -17.88
CA HIS A 307 10.09 -1.05 -17.84
C HIS A 307 9.68 0.37 -17.42
N LEU A 308 10.56 1.09 -16.75
CA LEU A 308 10.28 2.44 -16.22
C LEU A 308 9.72 3.38 -17.30
N SER A 309 10.23 3.31 -18.56
CA SER A 309 9.72 4.12 -19.67
C SER A 309 8.24 3.88 -20.03
N GLU A 310 7.64 2.80 -19.54
CA GLU A 310 6.26 2.42 -19.80
C GLU A 310 5.31 2.84 -18.66
N ALA A 311 5.76 3.72 -17.75
CA ALA A 311 5.02 4.14 -16.57
C ALA A 311 3.60 4.66 -16.86
N ALA A 312 3.39 5.31 -18.00
CA ALA A 312 2.06 5.75 -18.44
C ALA A 312 1.09 4.57 -18.66
N ALA A 313 1.55 3.53 -19.37
CA ALA A 313 0.76 2.31 -19.59
C ALA A 313 0.55 1.54 -18.28
N ALA A 314 1.58 1.47 -17.44
CA ALA A 314 1.51 0.82 -16.14
C ALA A 314 0.52 1.51 -15.17
N GLN A 315 0.48 2.85 -15.13
CA GLN A 315 -0.51 3.58 -14.33
C GLN A 315 -1.92 3.39 -14.86
N LYS A 316 -2.09 3.26 -16.18
CA LYS A 316 -3.39 3.02 -16.81
C LYS A 316 -4.04 1.71 -16.34
N ILE A 317 -3.26 0.66 -16.05
CA ILE A 317 -3.76 -0.59 -15.45
C ILE A 317 -4.50 -0.35 -14.13
N LEU A 318 -3.96 0.56 -13.28
CA LEU A 318 -4.59 0.92 -12.00
C LEU A 318 -5.84 1.79 -12.19
N GLU A 319 -5.78 2.76 -13.11
CA GLU A 319 -6.94 3.60 -13.44
C GLU A 319 -8.13 2.79 -13.91
N ASP A 320 -7.87 1.82 -14.79
CA ASP A 320 -8.88 0.93 -15.36
C ASP A 320 -9.26 -0.22 -14.40
N ARG A 321 -8.65 -0.26 -13.21
CA ARG A 321 -8.91 -1.27 -12.19
C ARG A 321 -8.74 -2.71 -12.70
N GLN A 322 -7.76 -2.94 -13.58
CA GLN A 322 -7.53 -4.26 -14.20
C GLN A 322 -6.70 -5.19 -13.31
N GLN A 323 -5.89 -4.64 -12.41
CA GLN A 323 -4.93 -5.40 -11.62
C GLN A 323 -5.58 -6.31 -10.57
N PHE A 324 -4.85 -7.40 -10.24
CA PHE A 324 -4.92 -8.10 -8.96
C PHE A 324 -3.53 -8.03 -8.32
N GLY A 325 -3.40 -7.37 -7.16
CA GLY A 325 -2.10 -7.10 -6.54
C GLY A 325 -1.42 -5.84 -7.10
N LYS A 326 -0.09 -5.87 -7.24
CA LYS A 326 0.74 -4.70 -7.57
C LYS A 326 1.19 -4.71 -9.03
N VAL A 327 1.41 -3.50 -9.56
CA VAL A 327 2.10 -3.26 -10.83
C VAL A 327 3.47 -2.71 -10.53
N ILE A 328 4.49 -3.31 -11.14
CA ILE A 328 5.91 -3.04 -10.89
C ILE A 328 6.49 -2.22 -12.05
N LEU A 329 7.38 -1.29 -11.71
CA LEU A 329 8.24 -0.56 -12.62
C LEU A 329 9.70 -0.88 -12.33
N ASN A 330 10.45 -1.32 -13.35
CA ASN A 330 11.87 -1.61 -13.25
C ASN A 330 12.63 -0.63 -14.15
N PRO A 331 13.67 0.06 -13.62
CA PRO A 331 14.55 0.92 -14.40
C PRO A 331 15.32 0.18 -15.48
#